data_d63df7b8d1a680a377dbd8b743457ad4
#
_entry.id   d63df7b8d1a680a377dbd8b743457ad4
#
_cell.length_a   1.000
_cell.length_b   1.000
_cell.length_c   1.000
_cell.angle_alpha   90.00
_cell.angle_beta   90.00
_cell.angle_gamma   90.00
#
_symmetry.space_group_name_H-M   'P 1'
#
loop_
_entity.id
_entity.type
_entity.pdbx_description
1 polymer ?
#
loop_
_entity_poly.entity_id
_entity_poly.type
_entity_poly.pdbx_seq_one_letter_code
_entity_poly.pdbx_strand_id
1 'polypeptide(L)'
;MAEKQIKTDFSDWLVVSDIDGTLNNKLRRLPKRNYDAINEFVVEKKGRFTLASGRNVSSIRKPYESLTMIAGTPAVILNGAGIYDVMNDKILDFTPINPMGYELFKSAMKKFPMLEAYILTSREGYAVNSHIFAEAMLISDDLPHKRFKKADEVPPDDWGKVIFLGMPTLISSVKKYLYGATDTSVNLMSSSIASFEMVEQGVHKGTAIMKIADMFGIKKEHTAAIGDYFNDFDMLKTVGLPACCGQAPKEMHEIAKFEACHCNKGAVGDLLNYIMYTYKEN
;
A
#
# COMPACT_ATOMS: atom_id res chain seq x y z
N MET A 1 30.54 -15.29 -32.77
CA MET A 1 29.63 -14.37 -32.06
C MET A 1 28.64 -15.27 -31.35
N ALA A 2 28.63 -15.29 -30.00
CA ALA A 2 27.61 -16.05 -29.27
C ALA A 2 26.25 -15.40 -29.56
N GLU A 3 25.27 -16.18 -30.02
CA GLU A 3 23.88 -15.73 -30.10
C GLU A 3 23.46 -15.28 -28.69
N LYS A 4 23.15 -14.00 -28.54
CA LYS A 4 22.56 -13.49 -27.29
C LYS A 4 21.19 -14.15 -27.14
N GLN A 5 21.06 -15.02 -26.16
CA GLN A 5 19.83 -15.72 -25.86
C GLN A 5 18.82 -14.69 -25.34
N ILE A 6 17.73 -14.47 -26.07
CA ILE A 6 16.68 -13.55 -25.67
C ILE A 6 15.99 -14.13 -24.41
N LYS A 7 16.03 -13.41 -23.29
CA LYS A 7 15.32 -13.81 -22.07
C LYS A 7 13.82 -13.77 -22.34
N THR A 8 13.19 -14.93 -22.34
CA THR A 8 11.75 -15.10 -22.52
C THR A 8 11.04 -15.40 -21.20
N ASP A 9 11.79 -15.62 -20.11
CA ASP A 9 11.32 -16.03 -18.81
C ASP A 9 11.72 -14.94 -17.78
N PHE A 10 10.75 -14.39 -17.09
CA PHE A 10 10.89 -13.38 -16.02
C PHE A 10 10.47 -13.94 -14.65
N SER A 11 10.52 -15.26 -14.45
CA SER A 11 10.13 -15.91 -13.18
C SER A 11 10.94 -15.43 -11.96
N ASP A 12 12.08 -14.84 -12.19
CA ASP A 12 12.94 -14.20 -11.20
C ASP A 12 12.60 -12.71 -10.95
N TRP A 13 11.51 -12.19 -11.55
CA TRP A 13 11.05 -10.80 -11.37
C TRP A 13 9.77 -10.70 -10.56
N LEU A 14 9.72 -9.71 -9.67
CA LEU A 14 8.53 -9.27 -8.95
C LEU A 14 8.23 -7.79 -9.28
N VAL A 15 7.07 -7.54 -9.87
CA VAL A 15 6.58 -6.19 -10.13
C VAL A 15 5.38 -5.90 -9.25
N VAL A 16 5.39 -4.77 -8.57
CA VAL A 16 4.35 -4.39 -7.61
C VAL A 16 3.76 -3.02 -7.96
N SER A 17 2.46 -2.91 -7.96
CA SER A 17 1.75 -1.66 -8.26
C SER A 17 0.93 -1.19 -7.07
N ASP A 18 0.96 0.13 -6.78
CA ASP A 18 -0.14 0.77 -6.09
C ASP A 18 -1.43 0.70 -6.94
N ILE A 19 -2.59 0.95 -6.32
CA ILE A 19 -3.90 0.78 -6.96
C ILE A 19 -4.46 2.11 -7.44
N ASP A 20 -4.69 3.05 -6.50
CA ASP A 20 -5.49 4.24 -6.75
C ASP A 20 -4.63 5.37 -7.33
N GLY A 21 -4.82 5.71 -8.60
CA GLY A 21 -3.96 6.67 -9.31
C GLY A 21 -2.74 6.04 -9.98
N THR A 22 -2.57 4.73 -9.88
CA THR A 22 -1.45 3.98 -10.47
C THR A 22 -1.94 2.85 -11.38
N LEU A 23 -2.43 1.75 -10.79
CA LEU A 23 -3.02 0.64 -11.55
C LEU A 23 -4.32 1.08 -12.24
N ASN A 24 -5.18 1.75 -11.46
CA ASN A 24 -6.43 2.30 -11.93
C ASN A 24 -6.27 3.76 -12.38
N ASN A 25 -7.04 4.14 -13.39
CA ASN A 25 -7.15 5.53 -13.82
C ASN A 25 -7.92 6.38 -12.78
N LYS A 26 -8.00 7.70 -13.01
CA LYS A 26 -8.74 8.63 -12.15
C LYS A 26 -10.23 8.32 -12.01
N LEU A 27 -10.82 7.51 -12.90
CA LEU A 27 -12.19 7.02 -12.81
C LEU A 27 -12.30 5.67 -12.09
N ARG A 28 -11.24 5.22 -11.42
CA ARG A 28 -11.14 3.93 -10.73
C ARG A 28 -11.38 2.72 -11.64
N ARG A 29 -11.02 2.83 -12.92
CA ARG A 29 -11.11 1.75 -13.90
C ARG A 29 -9.72 1.28 -14.27
N LEU A 30 -9.56 -0.02 -14.45
CA LEU A 30 -8.33 -0.63 -14.96
C LEU A 30 -8.19 -0.33 -16.46
N PRO A 31 -7.14 0.38 -16.90
CA PRO A 31 -6.88 0.57 -18.33
C PRO A 31 -6.58 -0.76 -19.03
N LYS A 32 -7.12 -0.95 -20.22
CA LYS A 32 -6.86 -2.18 -21.01
C LYS A 32 -5.37 -2.44 -21.22
N ARG A 33 -4.57 -1.41 -21.46
CA ARG A 33 -3.11 -1.50 -21.61
C ARG A 33 -2.44 -2.12 -20.37
N ASN A 34 -2.90 -1.77 -19.15
CA ASN A 34 -2.38 -2.38 -17.92
C ASN A 34 -2.74 -3.86 -17.87
N TYR A 35 -4.00 -4.19 -18.14
CA TYR A 35 -4.47 -5.57 -18.11
C TYR A 35 -3.68 -6.46 -19.12
N ASP A 36 -3.54 -5.99 -20.36
CA ASP A 36 -2.86 -6.74 -21.43
C ASP A 36 -1.38 -6.99 -21.08
N ALA A 37 -0.68 -5.94 -20.60
CA ALA A 37 0.74 -6.05 -20.22
C ALA A 37 0.95 -6.93 -18.99
N ILE A 38 0.06 -6.87 -17.98
CA ILE A 38 0.13 -7.76 -16.81
C ILE A 38 -0.10 -9.21 -17.26
N ASN A 39 -1.07 -9.44 -18.13
CA ASN A 39 -1.33 -10.78 -18.66
C ASN A 39 -0.12 -11.33 -19.43
N GLU A 40 0.49 -10.55 -20.32
CA GLU A 40 1.71 -10.96 -21.03
C GLU A 40 2.84 -11.27 -20.05
N PHE A 41 3.12 -10.34 -19.10
CA PHE A 41 4.21 -10.49 -18.16
C PHE A 41 4.06 -11.72 -17.25
N VAL A 42 2.85 -11.98 -16.74
CA VAL A 42 2.61 -13.09 -15.81
C VAL A 42 2.41 -14.42 -16.54
N VAL A 43 1.57 -14.45 -17.58
CA VAL A 43 1.18 -15.72 -18.22
C VAL A 43 2.23 -16.16 -19.24
N GLU A 44 2.67 -15.26 -20.12
CA GLU A 44 3.59 -15.62 -21.19
C GLU A 44 5.05 -15.57 -20.77
N LYS A 45 5.42 -14.56 -19.95
CA LYS A 45 6.80 -14.35 -19.48
C LYS A 45 7.08 -14.93 -18.09
N LYS A 46 6.08 -15.51 -17.41
CA LYS A 46 6.16 -16.13 -16.07
C LYS A 46 6.60 -15.21 -14.94
N GLY A 47 6.61 -13.90 -15.16
CA GLY A 47 6.92 -12.92 -14.11
C GLY A 47 5.87 -12.92 -13.01
N ARG A 48 6.21 -12.36 -11.84
CA ARG A 48 5.26 -12.19 -10.74
C ARG A 48 4.80 -10.75 -10.67
N PHE A 49 3.51 -10.57 -10.54
CA PHE A 49 2.90 -9.26 -10.34
C PHE A 49 1.97 -9.29 -9.15
N THR A 50 1.95 -8.21 -8.35
CA THR A 50 0.99 -8.06 -7.26
C THR A 50 0.69 -6.59 -6.94
N LEU A 51 -0.17 -6.38 -5.94
CA LEU A 51 -0.67 -5.07 -5.51
C LEU A 51 -0.13 -4.71 -4.13
N ALA A 52 0.17 -3.42 -3.92
CA ALA A 52 0.52 -2.88 -2.61
C ALA A 52 -0.31 -1.63 -2.32
N SER A 53 -1.15 -1.68 -1.28
CA SER A 53 -2.12 -0.64 -1.00
C SER A 53 -2.30 -0.37 0.49
N GLY A 54 -2.86 0.81 0.81
CA GLY A 54 -3.39 1.11 2.15
C GLY A 54 -4.71 0.40 2.48
N ARG A 55 -5.26 -0.37 1.53
CA ARG A 55 -6.52 -1.11 1.66
C ARG A 55 -6.38 -2.28 2.62
N ASN A 56 -7.51 -2.69 3.21
CA ASN A 56 -7.63 -3.88 4.07
C ASN A 56 -7.92 -5.15 3.26
N VAL A 57 -8.09 -6.28 3.95
CA VAL A 57 -8.37 -7.60 3.36
C VAL A 57 -9.64 -7.65 2.50
N SER A 58 -10.67 -6.88 2.85
CA SER A 58 -11.92 -6.84 2.09
C SER A 58 -11.78 -5.97 0.84
N SER A 59 -11.32 -4.75 1.00
CA SER A 59 -11.25 -3.76 -0.07
C SER A 59 -10.17 -4.05 -1.12
N ILE A 60 -9.14 -4.88 -0.81
CA ILE A 60 -8.13 -5.33 -1.77
C ILE A 60 -8.63 -6.42 -2.72
N ARG A 61 -9.63 -7.22 -2.32
CA ARG A 61 -10.12 -8.38 -3.09
C ARG A 61 -10.55 -8.00 -4.49
N LYS A 62 -11.46 -7.05 -4.63
CA LYS A 62 -12.02 -6.69 -5.94
C LYS A 62 -10.96 -6.26 -6.96
N PRO A 63 -10.01 -5.35 -6.67
CA PRO A 63 -8.91 -5.06 -7.58
C PRO A 63 -8.03 -6.27 -7.88
N TYR A 64 -7.72 -7.11 -6.87
CA TYR A 64 -6.89 -8.29 -7.05
C TYR A 64 -7.58 -9.34 -7.94
N GLU A 65 -8.83 -9.66 -7.66
CA GLU A 65 -9.62 -10.66 -8.40
C GLU A 65 -9.92 -10.22 -9.84
N SER A 66 -9.90 -8.91 -10.13
CA SER A 66 -9.98 -8.41 -11.52
C SER A 66 -8.75 -8.77 -12.37
N LEU A 67 -7.68 -9.22 -11.72
CA LEU A 67 -6.41 -9.65 -12.32
C LEU A 67 -6.18 -11.15 -12.03
N THR A 68 -7.05 -12.01 -12.55
CA THR A 68 -7.01 -13.47 -12.25
C THR A 68 -5.64 -14.11 -12.49
N MET A 69 -4.84 -13.54 -13.40
CA MET A 69 -3.50 -14.03 -13.74
C MET A 69 -2.47 -13.86 -12.60
N ILE A 70 -2.71 -12.97 -11.62
CA ILE A 70 -1.77 -12.75 -10.49
C ILE A 70 -1.99 -13.72 -9.32
N ALA A 71 -2.93 -14.63 -9.45
CA ALA A 71 -3.20 -15.66 -8.45
C ALA A 71 -1.89 -16.40 -8.05
N GLY A 72 -1.67 -16.54 -6.75
CA GLY A 72 -0.44 -17.14 -6.21
C GLY A 72 0.68 -16.16 -5.83
N THR A 73 0.51 -14.85 -6.07
CA THR A 73 1.40 -13.83 -5.51
C THR A 73 0.61 -13.00 -4.48
N PRO A 74 0.97 -13.04 -3.18
CA PRO A 74 0.19 -12.36 -2.15
C PRO A 74 0.24 -10.83 -2.32
N ALA A 75 -0.79 -10.14 -1.86
CA ALA A 75 -0.91 -8.69 -1.88
C ALA A 75 -0.36 -8.06 -0.59
N VAL A 76 0.14 -6.83 -0.70
CA VAL A 76 0.47 -5.97 0.44
C VAL A 76 -0.75 -5.15 0.82
N ILE A 77 -1.16 -5.22 2.07
CA ILE A 77 -2.30 -4.51 2.66
C ILE A 77 -1.86 -3.55 3.77
N LEU A 78 -2.73 -2.61 4.14
CA LEU A 78 -2.55 -1.67 5.26
C LEU A 78 -1.19 -0.94 5.20
N ASN A 79 -0.79 -0.47 4.01
CA ASN A 79 0.49 0.21 3.76
C ASN A 79 1.74 -0.60 4.14
N GLY A 80 1.65 -1.92 4.16
CA GLY A 80 2.76 -2.82 4.50
C GLY A 80 2.63 -3.53 5.83
N ALA A 81 1.62 -3.22 6.64
CA ALA A 81 1.39 -3.91 7.91
C ALA A 81 0.99 -5.37 7.71
N GLY A 82 0.42 -5.73 6.55
CA GLY A 82 0.05 -7.10 6.26
C GLY A 82 0.46 -7.59 4.88
N ILE A 83 0.75 -8.89 4.80
CA ILE A 83 0.88 -9.66 3.55
C ILE A 83 -0.27 -10.66 3.52
N TYR A 84 -1.07 -10.58 2.47
CA TYR A 84 -2.34 -11.29 2.38
C TYR A 84 -2.44 -12.15 1.13
N ASP A 85 -2.60 -13.45 1.33
CA ASP A 85 -2.97 -14.39 0.28
C ASP A 85 -4.48 -14.27 0.02
N VAL A 86 -4.81 -13.55 -1.04
CA VAL A 86 -6.20 -13.24 -1.40
C VAL A 86 -6.96 -14.49 -1.80
N MET A 87 -6.30 -15.43 -2.49
CA MET A 87 -6.95 -16.64 -3.02
C MET A 87 -7.34 -17.61 -1.90
N ASN A 88 -6.49 -17.76 -0.89
CA ASN A 88 -6.71 -18.66 0.23
C ASN A 88 -7.30 -17.96 1.46
N ASP A 89 -7.61 -16.67 1.36
CA ASP A 89 -8.09 -15.83 2.48
C ASP A 89 -7.20 -15.92 3.72
N LYS A 90 -5.89 -15.89 3.54
CA LYS A 90 -4.93 -16.08 4.62
C LYS A 90 -3.98 -14.90 4.76
N ILE A 91 -3.85 -14.38 5.96
CA ILE A 91 -2.77 -13.45 6.32
C ILE A 91 -1.51 -14.27 6.51
N LEU A 92 -0.48 -13.99 5.71
CA LEU A 92 0.80 -14.69 5.72
C LEU A 92 1.79 -14.05 6.68
N ASP A 93 1.71 -12.72 6.83
CA ASP A 93 2.53 -11.94 7.74
C ASP A 93 1.73 -10.72 8.20
N PHE A 94 1.91 -10.30 9.45
CA PHE A 94 1.26 -9.12 10.00
C PHE A 94 2.13 -8.48 11.08
N THR A 95 2.33 -7.18 10.99
CA THR A 95 3.11 -6.40 11.93
C THR A 95 2.19 -5.38 12.60
N PRO A 96 1.69 -5.66 13.81
CA PRO A 96 0.81 -4.74 14.53
C PRO A 96 1.60 -3.56 15.11
N ILE A 97 0.88 -2.46 15.37
CA ILE A 97 1.40 -1.31 16.11
C ILE A 97 1.79 -1.75 17.52
N ASN A 98 2.95 -1.30 17.99
CA ASN A 98 3.50 -1.62 19.30
C ASN A 98 2.74 -0.92 20.46
N PRO A 99 2.95 -1.33 21.73
CA PRO A 99 2.27 -0.73 22.88
C PRO A 99 2.47 0.78 23.05
N MET A 100 3.61 1.33 22.63
CA MET A 100 3.84 2.78 22.66
C MET A 100 2.90 3.53 21.72
N GLY A 101 2.61 2.94 20.54
CA GLY A 101 1.63 3.48 19.61
C GLY A 101 0.21 3.51 20.19
N TYR A 102 -0.17 2.50 21.00
CA TYR A 102 -1.46 2.51 21.71
C TYR A 102 -1.54 3.66 22.71
N GLU A 103 -0.49 3.90 23.47
CA GLU A 103 -0.46 5.01 24.44
C GLU A 103 -0.47 6.37 23.73
N LEU A 104 0.24 6.50 22.60
CA LEU A 104 0.23 7.70 21.79
C LEU A 104 -1.17 7.99 21.22
N PHE A 105 -1.85 6.95 20.73
CA PHE A 105 -3.24 7.03 20.29
C PHE A 105 -4.17 7.51 21.40
N LYS A 106 -4.16 6.86 22.59
CA LYS A 106 -4.99 7.26 23.75
C LYS A 106 -4.72 8.69 24.18
N SER A 107 -3.46 9.08 24.20
CA SER A 107 -3.03 10.44 24.53
C SER A 107 -3.60 11.48 23.55
N ALA A 108 -3.56 11.20 22.24
CA ALA A 108 -4.15 12.07 21.22
C ALA A 108 -5.66 12.18 21.36
N MET A 109 -6.36 11.05 21.50
CA MET A 109 -7.82 11.03 21.69
C MET A 109 -8.27 11.78 22.95
N LYS A 110 -7.53 11.66 24.05
CA LYS A 110 -7.78 12.40 25.29
C LYS A 110 -7.55 13.91 25.13
N LYS A 111 -6.50 14.30 24.43
CA LYS A 111 -6.13 15.71 24.21
C LYS A 111 -7.09 16.43 23.26
N PHE A 112 -7.65 15.71 22.28
CA PHE A 112 -8.50 16.26 21.25
C PHE A 112 -9.89 15.60 21.27
N PRO A 113 -10.83 16.05 22.12
CA PRO A 113 -12.14 15.39 22.30
C PRO A 113 -13.02 15.30 21.04
N MET A 114 -12.77 16.16 20.04
CA MET A 114 -13.48 16.16 18.76
C MET A 114 -12.80 15.29 17.69
N LEU A 115 -11.67 14.65 18.03
CA LEU A 115 -10.96 13.76 17.14
C LEU A 115 -11.73 12.45 17.00
N GLU A 116 -11.96 12.04 15.79
CA GLU A 116 -12.46 10.71 15.46
C GLU A 116 -11.30 9.82 15.01
N ALA A 117 -11.42 8.52 15.19
CA ALA A 117 -10.44 7.58 14.67
C ALA A 117 -11.09 6.35 14.07
N TYR A 118 -10.40 5.79 13.08
CA TYR A 118 -10.71 4.50 12.52
C TYR A 118 -9.46 3.61 12.57
N ILE A 119 -9.56 2.50 13.29
CA ILE A 119 -8.47 1.55 13.46
C ILE A 119 -8.75 0.35 12.59
N LEU A 120 -7.77 -0.04 11.79
CA LEU A 120 -7.82 -1.24 10.97
C LEU A 120 -6.94 -2.32 11.61
N THR A 121 -7.57 -3.41 12.01
CA THR A 121 -6.89 -4.63 12.42
C THR A 121 -6.65 -5.54 11.21
N SER A 122 -6.13 -6.72 11.44
CA SER A 122 -5.96 -7.73 10.39
C SER A 122 -7.29 -8.11 9.71
N ARG A 123 -8.42 -8.04 10.42
CA ARG A 123 -9.73 -8.54 9.97
C ARG A 123 -10.93 -7.65 10.26
N GLU A 124 -10.80 -6.67 11.14
CA GLU A 124 -11.89 -5.83 11.60
C GLU A 124 -11.54 -4.34 11.53
N GLY A 125 -12.56 -3.50 11.50
CA GLY A 125 -12.45 -2.06 11.65
C GLY A 125 -13.03 -1.59 12.99
N TYR A 126 -12.35 -0.67 13.68
CA TYR A 126 -12.83 -0.08 14.94
C TYR A 126 -13.01 1.41 14.76
N ALA A 127 -14.25 1.89 14.86
CA ALA A 127 -14.54 3.32 14.87
C ALA A 127 -14.56 3.84 16.32
N VAL A 128 -13.79 4.88 16.60
CA VAL A 128 -13.63 5.43 17.93
C VAL A 128 -14.07 6.88 17.96
N ASN A 129 -14.90 7.25 18.93
CA ASN A 129 -15.52 8.57 19.06
C ASN A 129 -16.20 9.00 17.76
N SER A 130 -16.94 8.06 17.15
CA SER A 130 -17.43 8.13 15.77
C SER A 130 -18.65 9.06 15.68
N HIS A 131 -18.56 10.05 14.79
CA HIS A 131 -19.66 10.99 14.50
C HIS A 131 -19.91 11.11 12.98
N ILE A 132 -19.00 11.77 12.24
CA ILE A 132 -19.17 12.04 10.81
C ILE A 132 -18.10 11.31 9.99
N PHE A 133 -16.83 11.51 10.33
CA PHE A 133 -15.71 11.05 9.51
C PHE A 133 -15.49 9.55 9.64
N ALA A 134 -15.49 9.03 10.88
CA ALA A 134 -15.32 7.61 11.11
C ALA A 134 -16.55 6.80 10.64
N GLU A 135 -17.78 7.35 10.73
CA GLU A 135 -18.98 6.73 10.16
C GLU A 135 -18.87 6.65 8.63
N ALA A 136 -18.36 7.68 7.96
CA ALA A 136 -18.12 7.63 6.52
C ALA A 136 -17.12 6.53 6.13
N MET A 137 -16.10 6.30 6.96
CA MET A 137 -15.16 5.18 6.75
C MET A 137 -15.86 3.83 6.90
N LEU A 138 -16.69 3.65 7.93
CA LEU A 138 -17.45 2.41 8.14
C LEU A 138 -18.37 2.09 6.97
N ILE A 139 -19.03 3.10 6.40
CA ILE A 139 -19.94 2.91 5.25
C ILE A 139 -19.15 2.52 3.98
N SER A 140 -17.93 3.04 3.83
CA SER A 140 -17.10 2.78 2.66
C SER A 140 -16.27 1.49 2.76
N ASP A 141 -16.13 0.95 3.96
CA ASP A 141 -15.31 -0.21 4.25
C ASP A 141 -16.19 -1.46 4.47
N ASP A 142 -15.93 -2.51 3.73
CA ASP A 142 -16.71 -3.77 3.76
C ASP A 142 -16.07 -4.79 4.74
N LEU A 143 -15.68 -4.31 5.92
CA LEU A 143 -15.17 -5.14 7.02
C LEU A 143 -16.18 -5.27 8.16
N PRO A 144 -16.16 -6.40 8.91
CA PRO A 144 -16.75 -6.44 10.24
C PRO A 144 -16.21 -5.29 11.08
N HIS A 145 -17.07 -4.57 11.77
CA HIS A 145 -16.65 -3.40 12.52
C HIS A 145 -17.30 -3.26 13.90
N LYS A 146 -16.59 -2.59 14.81
CA LYS A 146 -17.06 -2.26 16.15
C LYS A 146 -16.96 -0.76 16.39
N ARG A 147 -17.83 -0.25 17.27
CA ARG A 147 -17.83 1.16 17.67
C ARG A 147 -17.48 1.27 19.14
N PHE A 148 -16.57 2.19 19.45
CA PHE A 148 -16.14 2.51 20.80
C PHE A 148 -16.34 4.00 21.07
N LYS A 149 -16.85 4.34 22.24
CA LYS A 149 -17.05 5.74 22.64
C LYS A 149 -15.75 6.38 23.10
N LYS A 150 -14.85 5.59 23.72
CA LYS A 150 -13.59 6.05 24.27
C LYS A 150 -12.42 5.20 23.81
N ALA A 151 -11.25 5.82 23.73
CA ALA A 151 -10.02 5.13 23.32
C ALA A 151 -9.62 3.98 24.28
N ASP A 152 -9.89 4.12 25.57
CA ASP A 152 -9.57 3.10 26.59
C ASP A 152 -10.44 1.84 26.49
N GLU A 153 -11.54 1.87 25.74
CA GLU A 153 -12.43 0.74 25.53
C GLU A 153 -11.95 -0.16 24.38
N VAL A 154 -11.00 0.34 23.56
CA VAL A 154 -10.55 -0.36 22.36
C VAL A 154 -9.54 -1.45 22.73
N PRO A 155 -9.76 -2.71 22.32
CA PRO A 155 -8.78 -3.76 22.53
C PRO A 155 -7.42 -3.38 21.92
N PRO A 156 -6.29 -3.54 22.65
CA PRO A 156 -4.97 -3.09 22.17
C PRO A 156 -4.30 -4.09 21.21
N ASP A 157 -5.04 -5.08 20.72
CA ASP A 157 -4.49 -6.17 19.95
C ASP A 157 -4.70 -5.95 18.45
N ASP A 158 -3.71 -6.33 17.64
CA ASP A 158 -3.82 -6.52 16.21
C ASP A 158 -4.10 -5.22 15.39
N TRP A 159 -3.66 -4.04 15.87
CA TRP A 159 -3.82 -2.79 15.13
C TRP A 159 -2.76 -2.68 14.03
N GLY A 160 -3.17 -2.85 12.78
CA GLY A 160 -2.26 -2.65 11.65
C GLY A 160 -2.11 -1.18 11.26
N LYS A 161 -3.18 -0.39 11.44
CA LYS A 161 -3.19 1.03 11.10
C LYS A 161 -4.24 1.80 11.92
N VAL A 162 -3.88 3.00 12.37
CA VAL A 162 -4.80 3.98 12.92
C VAL A 162 -4.94 5.15 11.97
N ILE A 163 -6.17 5.55 11.68
CA ILE A 163 -6.50 6.74 10.89
C ILE A 163 -7.17 7.74 11.82
N PHE A 164 -6.51 8.85 12.08
CA PHE A 164 -7.07 10.00 12.79
C PHE A 164 -7.87 10.85 11.80
N LEU A 165 -9.09 11.21 12.16
CA LEU A 165 -10.08 11.82 11.29
C LEU A 165 -10.68 13.07 11.92
N GLY A 166 -10.93 14.10 11.14
CA GLY A 166 -11.55 15.33 11.62
C GLY A 166 -11.41 16.51 10.67
N MET A 167 -11.85 17.67 11.11
CA MET A 167 -11.69 18.92 10.35
C MET A 167 -10.21 19.23 10.09
N PRO A 168 -9.85 19.83 8.94
CA PRO A 168 -8.45 20.09 8.57
C PRO A 168 -7.62 20.82 9.64
N THR A 169 -8.20 21.79 10.34
CA THR A 169 -7.55 22.53 11.42
C THR A 169 -7.25 21.66 12.64
N LEU A 170 -8.18 20.74 12.96
CA LEU A 170 -7.98 19.76 14.04
C LEU A 170 -6.86 18.78 13.66
N ILE A 171 -6.91 18.21 12.46
CA ILE A 171 -5.87 17.28 11.98
C ILE A 171 -4.49 17.93 11.94
N SER A 172 -4.39 19.21 11.55
CA SER A 172 -3.13 19.96 11.63
C SER A 172 -2.58 20.04 13.07
N SER A 173 -3.46 20.27 14.04
CA SER A 173 -3.08 20.32 15.47
C SER A 173 -2.68 18.95 16.01
N VAL A 174 -3.39 17.88 15.61
CA VAL A 174 -3.08 16.49 15.94
C VAL A 174 -1.72 16.09 15.37
N LYS A 175 -1.43 16.41 14.11
CA LYS A 175 -0.12 16.18 13.48
C LYS A 175 1.00 16.81 14.31
N LYS A 176 0.88 18.11 14.61
CA LYS A 176 1.89 18.82 15.40
C LYS A 176 2.10 18.17 16.77
N TYR A 177 1.02 17.73 17.42
CA TYR A 177 1.09 17.05 18.70
C TYR A 177 1.80 15.70 18.60
N LEU A 178 1.39 14.85 17.66
CA LEU A 178 1.93 13.50 17.48
C LEU A 178 3.41 13.54 17.09
N TYR A 179 3.81 14.42 16.17
CA TYR A 179 5.23 14.60 15.83
C TYR A 179 6.08 15.11 17.00
N GLY A 180 5.49 15.88 17.93
CA GLY A 180 6.18 16.33 19.12
C GLY A 180 6.20 15.33 20.28
N ALA A 181 5.31 14.33 20.25
CA ALA A 181 5.13 13.35 21.31
C ALA A 181 5.75 11.97 20.97
N THR A 182 5.99 11.69 19.70
CA THR A 182 6.60 10.42 19.28
C THR A 182 8.12 10.47 19.44
N ASP A 183 8.66 9.38 19.94
CA ASP A 183 10.09 9.09 20.04
C ASP A 183 10.61 8.22 18.89
N THR A 184 9.93 8.24 17.75
CA THR A 184 10.18 7.35 16.61
C THR A 184 9.67 5.92 16.77
N SER A 185 8.87 5.62 17.77
CA SER A 185 8.30 4.28 17.99
C SER A 185 7.22 3.90 16.96
N VAL A 186 6.68 4.86 16.22
CA VAL A 186 5.67 4.68 15.17
C VAL A 186 6.00 5.51 13.94
N ASN A 187 5.48 5.09 12.80
CA ASN A 187 5.54 5.84 11.56
C ASN A 187 4.24 6.63 11.36
N LEU A 188 4.38 7.92 11.08
CA LEU A 188 3.28 8.87 10.93
C LEU A 188 3.21 9.38 9.49
N MET A 189 2.05 9.27 8.84
CA MET A 189 1.86 9.62 7.43
C MET A 189 0.66 10.54 7.20
N SER A 190 0.80 11.48 6.28
CA SER A 190 -0.32 12.30 5.79
C SER A 190 -1.03 11.56 4.67
N SER A 191 -2.31 11.25 4.85
CA SER A 191 -3.14 10.65 3.81
C SER A 191 -4.09 11.65 3.12
N SER A 192 -4.52 12.69 3.86
CA SER A 192 -5.29 13.81 3.29
C SER A 192 -5.23 15.05 4.19
N ILE A 193 -5.94 16.12 3.79
CA ILE A 193 -6.11 17.31 4.64
C ILE A 193 -6.97 17.04 5.87
N ALA A 194 -7.85 16.04 5.81
CA ALA A 194 -8.81 15.67 6.88
C ALA A 194 -8.46 14.34 7.57
N SER A 195 -7.32 13.73 7.22
CA SER A 195 -6.89 12.46 7.78
C SER A 195 -5.37 12.38 7.96
N PHE A 196 -4.97 11.61 8.98
CA PHE A 196 -3.58 11.36 9.33
C PHE A 196 -3.42 9.93 9.82
N GLU A 197 -2.41 9.22 9.37
CA GLU A 197 -2.26 7.79 9.62
C GLU A 197 -1.07 7.50 10.52
N MET A 198 -1.20 6.46 11.33
CA MET A 198 -0.15 5.90 12.16
C MET A 198 -0.06 4.40 11.90
N VAL A 199 1.14 3.91 11.67
CA VAL A 199 1.49 2.49 11.53
C VAL A 199 2.72 2.18 12.39
N GLU A 200 3.08 0.91 12.51
CA GLU A 200 4.29 0.48 13.22
C GLU A 200 5.56 1.08 12.59
N GLN A 201 6.56 1.34 13.41
CA GLN A 201 7.87 1.83 12.95
C GLN A 201 8.51 0.84 11.95
N GLY A 202 9.04 1.38 10.86
CA GLY A 202 9.64 0.58 9.80
C GLY A 202 8.66 -0.18 8.90
N VAL A 203 7.35 -0.09 9.19
CA VAL A 203 6.31 -0.64 8.32
C VAL A 203 6.00 0.34 7.20
N HIS A 204 6.23 -0.10 5.97
CA HIS A 204 5.82 0.56 4.74
C HIS A 204 5.70 -0.46 3.60
N LYS A 205 5.07 -0.10 2.50
CA LYS A 205 4.84 -1.01 1.36
C LYS A 205 6.13 -1.72 0.91
N GLY A 206 7.27 -1.02 0.92
CA GLY A 206 8.56 -1.56 0.48
C GLY A 206 9.07 -2.70 1.36
N THR A 207 8.95 -2.62 2.69
CA THR A 207 9.38 -3.71 3.59
C THR A 207 8.57 -4.98 3.35
N ALA A 208 7.26 -4.86 3.13
CA ALA A 208 6.40 -6.00 2.79
C ALA A 208 6.72 -6.58 1.40
N ILE A 209 7.04 -5.73 0.41
CA ILE A 209 7.47 -6.18 -0.92
C ILE A 209 8.73 -7.03 -0.83
N MET A 210 9.73 -6.60 -0.04
CA MET A 210 10.95 -7.38 0.13
C MET A 210 10.69 -8.72 0.81
N LYS A 211 9.79 -8.79 1.80
CA LYS A 211 9.36 -10.07 2.38
C LYS A 211 8.71 -10.98 1.32
N ILE A 212 7.89 -10.43 0.42
CA ILE A 212 7.31 -11.22 -0.70
C ILE A 212 8.41 -11.67 -1.66
N ALA A 213 9.37 -10.79 -2.01
CA ALA A 213 10.50 -11.17 -2.85
C ALA A 213 11.30 -12.33 -2.24
N ASP A 214 11.58 -12.27 -0.94
CA ASP A 214 12.28 -13.34 -0.19
C ASP A 214 11.49 -14.66 -0.20
N MET A 215 10.15 -14.63 -0.07
CA MET A 215 9.31 -15.83 -0.16
C MET A 215 9.48 -16.57 -1.50
N PHE A 216 9.81 -15.85 -2.57
CA PHE A 216 10.01 -16.42 -3.90
C PHE A 216 11.47 -16.50 -4.34
N GLY A 217 12.43 -16.17 -3.46
CA GLY A 217 13.86 -16.17 -3.77
C GLY A 217 14.27 -15.12 -4.82
N ILE A 218 13.48 -14.03 -4.95
CA ILE A 218 13.70 -12.96 -5.93
C ILE A 218 14.67 -11.93 -5.32
N LYS A 219 15.75 -11.62 -6.04
CA LYS A 219 16.74 -10.63 -5.63
C LYS A 219 16.17 -9.22 -5.75
N LYS A 220 16.67 -8.30 -4.91
CA LYS A 220 16.26 -6.89 -4.93
C LYS A 220 16.37 -6.26 -6.33
N GLU A 221 17.42 -6.56 -7.07
CA GLU A 221 17.66 -6.04 -8.42
C GLU A 221 16.56 -6.39 -9.42
N HIS A 222 15.83 -7.49 -9.16
CA HIS A 222 14.71 -7.96 -9.96
C HIS A 222 13.35 -7.62 -9.33
N THR A 223 13.32 -6.67 -8.41
CA THR A 223 12.06 -6.09 -7.90
C THR A 223 11.80 -4.74 -8.55
N ALA A 224 10.59 -4.52 -9.02
CA ALA A 224 10.11 -3.23 -9.50
C ALA A 224 8.84 -2.81 -8.77
N ALA A 225 8.69 -1.52 -8.52
CA ALA A 225 7.44 -0.98 -7.98
C ALA A 225 7.07 0.32 -8.66
N ILE A 226 5.77 0.56 -8.82
CA ILE A 226 5.22 1.78 -9.38
C ILE A 226 4.17 2.37 -8.46
N GLY A 227 4.23 3.69 -8.27
CA GLY A 227 3.33 4.47 -7.44
C GLY A 227 3.14 5.89 -7.97
N ASP A 228 2.23 6.65 -7.34
CA ASP A 228 1.92 8.00 -7.79
C ASP A 228 1.91 9.05 -6.68
N TYR A 229 2.04 8.65 -5.39
CA TYR A 229 1.95 9.60 -4.29
C TYR A 229 2.91 9.27 -3.13
N PHE A 230 2.98 10.15 -2.12
CA PHE A 230 3.94 10.08 -1.01
C PHE A 230 3.86 8.80 -0.14
N ASN A 231 2.72 8.13 -0.08
CA ASN A 231 2.60 6.84 0.59
C ASN A 231 3.34 5.70 -0.13
N ASP A 232 3.81 5.94 -1.38
CA ASP A 232 4.61 5.02 -2.18
C ASP A 232 6.11 5.34 -2.09
N PHE A 233 6.49 6.48 -1.49
CA PHE A 233 7.86 6.98 -1.52
C PHE A 233 8.87 5.98 -0.96
N ASP A 234 8.58 5.38 0.20
CA ASP A 234 9.45 4.38 0.81
C ASP A 234 9.44 3.05 0.03
N MET A 235 8.33 2.71 -0.62
CA MET A 235 8.24 1.60 -1.55
C MET A 235 9.24 1.76 -2.70
N LEU A 236 9.25 2.92 -3.34
CA LEU A 236 10.15 3.20 -4.46
C LEU A 236 11.62 3.22 -4.03
N LYS A 237 11.95 3.73 -2.85
CA LYS A 237 13.33 3.70 -2.32
C LYS A 237 13.83 2.29 -2.03
N THR A 238 12.94 1.35 -1.81
CA THR A 238 13.30 -0.01 -1.35
C THR A 238 13.62 -0.94 -2.51
N VAL A 239 12.89 -0.85 -3.63
CA VAL A 239 13.02 -1.80 -4.76
C VAL A 239 14.21 -1.51 -5.67
N GLY A 240 14.57 -2.47 -6.51
CA GLY A 240 15.67 -2.35 -7.47
C GLY A 240 15.37 -1.39 -8.62
N LEU A 241 14.13 -1.42 -9.13
CA LEU A 241 13.62 -0.55 -10.20
C LEU A 241 12.41 0.26 -9.70
N PRO A 242 12.65 1.43 -9.09
CA PRO A 242 11.57 2.36 -8.75
C PRO A 242 10.99 3.03 -9.99
N ALA A 243 9.65 3.09 -10.09
CA ALA A 243 8.93 3.77 -11.15
C ALA A 243 7.85 4.70 -10.58
N CYS A 244 7.59 5.82 -11.22
CA CYS A 244 6.48 6.70 -10.87
C CYS A 244 5.55 6.95 -12.07
N CYS A 245 4.29 7.25 -11.77
CA CYS A 245 3.33 7.69 -12.78
C CYS A 245 3.63 9.12 -13.23
N GLY A 246 3.35 9.45 -14.49
CA GLY A 246 3.63 10.78 -15.04
C GLY A 246 2.89 11.95 -14.38
N GLN A 247 1.90 11.69 -13.52
CA GLN A 247 1.22 12.71 -12.72
C GLN A 247 1.74 12.79 -11.28
N ALA A 248 2.72 11.98 -10.90
CA ALA A 248 3.26 11.98 -9.55
C ALA A 248 3.90 13.33 -9.16
N PRO A 249 4.01 13.67 -7.87
CA PRO A 249 4.76 14.82 -7.42
C PRO A 249 6.24 14.77 -7.85
N LYS A 250 6.86 15.94 -7.94
CA LYS A 250 8.26 16.07 -8.38
C LYS A 250 9.24 15.20 -7.59
N GLU A 251 9.03 15.10 -6.29
CA GLU A 251 9.87 14.33 -5.38
C GLU A 251 9.85 12.81 -5.71
N MET A 252 8.75 12.31 -6.29
CA MET A 252 8.66 10.94 -6.76
C MET A 252 9.50 10.73 -8.04
N HIS A 253 9.50 11.71 -8.94
CA HIS A 253 10.33 11.69 -10.15
C HIS A 253 11.83 11.71 -9.82
N GLU A 254 12.23 12.43 -8.76
CA GLU A 254 13.64 12.50 -8.33
C GLU A 254 14.23 11.15 -7.88
N ILE A 255 13.39 10.22 -7.41
CA ILE A 255 13.83 8.90 -6.95
C ILE A 255 13.52 7.78 -7.94
N ALA A 256 12.67 8.03 -8.93
CA ALA A 256 12.31 7.04 -9.94
C ALA A 256 13.45 6.81 -10.94
N LYS A 257 13.66 5.55 -11.31
CA LYS A 257 14.53 5.16 -12.44
C LYS A 257 13.74 5.05 -13.75
N PHE A 258 12.43 4.94 -13.66
CA PHE A 258 11.54 4.91 -14.80
C PHE A 258 10.33 5.82 -14.55
N GLU A 259 10.11 6.74 -15.47
CA GLU A 259 8.93 7.61 -15.49
C GLU A 259 7.93 7.06 -16.48
N ALA A 260 6.85 6.49 -15.95
CA ALA A 260 5.76 5.95 -16.76
C ALA A 260 4.85 7.06 -17.28
N CYS A 261 4.02 6.74 -18.24
CA CYS A 261 2.96 7.64 -18.68
C CYS A 261 1.94 7.92 -17.54
N HIS A 262 1.03 8.88 -17.77
CA HIS A 262 -0.06 9.16 -16.83
C HIS A 262 -0.94 7.91 -16.60
N CYS A 263 -1.45 7.69 -15.37
CA CYS A 263 -2.28 6.52 -15.01
C CYS A 263 -3.47 6.29 -15.96
N ASN A 264 -4.07 7.35 -16.48
CA ASN A 264 -5.16 7.24 -17.47
C ASN A 264 -4.74 6.56 -18.80
N LYS A 265 -3.45 6.52 -19.09
CA LYS A 265 -2.88 5.92 -20.31
C LYS A 265 -2.29 4.52 -20.07
N GLY A 266 -2.36 4.01 -18.84
CA GLY A 266 -1.85 2.69 -18.49
C GLY A 266 -0.38 2.70 -18.07
N ALA A 267 -0.05 3.42 -17.00
CA ALA A 267 1.30 3.57 -16.47
C ALA A 267 1.96 2.23 -16.08
N VAL A 268 1.20 1.30 -15.52
CA VAL A 268 1.71 -0.04 -15.18
C VAL A 268 2.11 -0.82 -16.43
N GLY A 269 1.28 -0.75 -17.48
CA GLY A 269 1.61 -1.38 -18.76
C GLY A 269 2.85 -0.78 -19.39
N ASP A 270 3.09 0.51 -19.20
CA ASP A 270 4.29 1.18 -19.66
C ASP A 270 5.56 0.64 -18.98
N LEU A 271 5.52 0.51 -17.65
CA LEU A 271 6.63 -0.09 -16.88
C LEU A 271 6.89 -1.55 -17.27
N LEU A 272 5.85 -2.37 -17.38
CA LEU A 272 6.00 -3.79 -17.75
C LEU A 272 6.61 -3.95 -19.13
N ASN A 273 6.17 -3.16 -20.11
CA ASN A 273 6.75 -3.16 -21.45
C ASN A 273 8.22 -2.73 -21.42
N TYR A 274 8.56 -1.70 -20.62
CA TYR A 274 9.95 -1.29 -20.41
C TYR A 274 10.80 -2.44 -19.85
N ILE A 275 10.32 -3.14 -18.82
CA ILE A 275 11.03 -4.28 -18.23
C ILE A 275 11.23 -5.39 -19.26
N MET A 276 10.18 -5.84 -19.92
CA MET A 276 10.22 -6.92 -20.92
C MET A 276 11.11 -6.57 -22.12
N TYR A 277 11.20 -5.28 -22.47
CA TYR A 277 12.06 -4.85 -23.56
C TYR A 277 13.52 -4.72 -23.13
N THR A 278 13.78 -4.07 -21.99
CA THR A 278 15.14 -3.69 -21.55
C THR A 278 15.92 -4.88 -20.99
N TYR A 279 15.25 -5.77 -20.26
CA TYR A 279 15.88 -6.91 -19.56
C TYR A 279 15.72 -8.24 -20.30
N LYS A 280 15.38 -8.20 -21.58
CA LYS A 280 15.28 -9.41 -22.43
C LYS A 280 16.65 -10.02 -22.82
N GLU A 281 17.74 -9.27 -22.59
CA GLU A 281 19.09 -9.69 -22.92
C GLU A 281 19.91 -9.77 -21.62
N ASN A 282 20.06 -10.98 -21.06
CA ASN A 282 21.09 -11.29 -20.06
C ASN A 282 21.51 -12.74 -20.19
#